data_ff23cbc5137e93a9eef0196f31968ef1
#
_entry.id   ff23cbc5137e93a9eef0196f31968ef1
#
_cell.length_a   1.000
_cell.length_b   1.000
_cell.length_c   1.000
_cell.angle_alpha   90.00
_cell.angle_beta   90.00
_cell.angle_gamma   90.00
#
_symmetry.space_group_name_H-M   'P 1'
#
loop_
_entity.id
_entity.type
_entity.pdbx_description
1 polymer ?
#
loop_
_entity_poly.entity_id
_entity_poly.type
_entity_poly.pdbx_seq_one_letter_code
_entity_poly.pdbx_strand_id
1 'polypeptide(L)'
;NNLNTIYTNYRRHFSDTKNTVCDVLEELARDYSEYKFTIALTGSGAMSAATFLDLPFIQEVVSCKRAVEKYIPQTDVVIELGGEDAKIIYFDKSIEQRMNGTCAGGTGAFLDQMASLLDTDTAGLNELAKSHNTIYPIASRCGVFAKTDVQPLINEGAAKEDIAASI
;
A
#
# COMPACT_ATOMS: atom_id res chain seq x y z
N ASN A 1 -5.90 -13.73 25.48
CA ASN A 1 -6.48 -13.85 24.15
C ASN A 1 -5.35 -13.90 23.13
N ASN A 2 -5.10 -15.06 22.56
CA ASN A 2 -4.22 -15.18 21.41
C ASN A 2 -4.97 -14.61 20.22
N LEU A 3 -4.47 -13.51 19.65
CA LEU A 3 -4.99 -12.96 18.40
C LEU A 3 -4.40 -13.77 17.25
N ASN A 4 -5.09 -14.84 16.87
CA ASN A 4 -4.74 -15.60 15.68
C ASN A 4 -5.47 -15.01 14.48
N THR A 5 -4.75 -14.75 13.40
CA THR A 5 -5.37 -14.34 12.14
C THR A 5 -6.00 -15.58 11.48
N ILE A 6 -7.30 -15.56 11.29
CA ILE A 6 -8.07 -16.66 10.67
C ILE A 6 -8.54 -16.33 9.25
N TYR A 7 -8.55 -15.05 8.91
CA TYR A 7 -8.94 -14.58 7.57
C TYR A 7 -8.15 -13.32 7.23
N THR A 8 -7.71 -13.20 6.00
CA THR A 8 -7.13 -11.99 5.40
C THR A 8 -7.68 -11.81 4.00
N ASN A 9 -7.92 -10.58 3.61
CA ASN A 9 -8.35 -10.24 2.26
C ASN A 9 -7.65 -8.96 1.82
N TYR A 10 -7.17 -8.93 0.58
CA TYR A 10 -6.72 -7.75 -0.11
C TYR A 10 -7.53 -7.61 -1.39
N ARG A 11 -8.26 -6.51 -1.51
CA ARG A 11 -9.15 -6.25 -2.64
C ARG A 11 -9.02 -4.81 -3.10
N ARG A 12 -8.82 -4.63 -4.39
CA ARG A 12 -8.83 -3.29 -5.00
C ARG A 12 -10.26 -2.82 -5.14
N HIS A 13 -10.55 -1.61 -4.71
CA HIS A 13 -11.91 -1.07 -4.73
C HIS A 13 -12.22 -0.22 -5.99
N PHE A 14 -11.24 0.15 -6.81
CA PHE A 14 -11.41 0.93 -8.04
C PHE A 14 -12.35 2.14 -7.88
N SER A 15 -12.18 2.89 -6.80
CA SER A 15 -13.03 4.02 -6.36
C SER A 15 -14.44 3.63 -5.85
N ASP A 16 -14.78 2.35 -5.78
CA ASP A 16 -16.04 1.86 -5.22
C ASP A 16 -15.81 1.20 -3.84
N THR A 17 -15.34 2.02 -2.90
CA THR A 17 -15.02 1.58 -1.53
C THR A 17 -16.25 1.01 -0.81
N LYS A 18 -17.42 1.63 -1.01
CA LYS A 18 -18.65 1.23 -0.32
C LYS A 18 -19.05 -0.20 -0.66
N ASN A 19 -19.22 -0.51 -1.93
CA ASN A 19 -19.63 -1.85 -2.35
C ASN A 19 -18.55 -2.88 -2.01
N THR A 20 -17.27 -2.55 -2.21
CA THR A 20 -16.18 -3.45 -1.84
C THR A 20 -16.20 -3.82 -0.35
N VAL A 21 -16.47 -2.86 0.55
CA VAL A 21 -16.60 -3.13 1.99
C VAL A 21 -17.84 -3.99 2.28
N CYS A 22 -18.99 -3.68 1.66
CA CYS A 22 -20.20 -4.47 1.81
C CYS A 22 -19.99 -5.92 1.38
N ASP A 23 -19.38 -6.15 0.22
CA ASP A 23 -19.08 -7.49 -0.29
C ASP A 23 -18.23 -8.31 0.70
N VAL A 24 -17.18 -7.69 1.26
CA VAL A 24 -16.33 -8.36 2.27
C VAL A 24 -17.10 -8.68 3.54
N LEU A 25 -17.96 -7.76 4.00
CA LEU A 25 -18.80 -7.99 5.18
C LEU A 25 -19.85 -9.09 4.95
N GLU A 26 -20.44 -9.16 3.77
CA GLU A 26 -21.38 -10.22 3.38
C GLU A 26 -20.67 -11.59 3.31
N GLU A 27 -19.47 -11.65 2.75
CA GLU A 27 -18.64 -12.86 2.74
C GLU A 27 -18.35 -13.33 4.18
N LEU A 28 -17.92 -12.42 5.05
CA LEU A 28 -17.65 -12.73 6.45
C LEU A 28 -18.91 -13.22 7.19
N ALA A 29 -20.05 -12.55 6.97
CA ALA A 29 -21.32 -12.94 7.59
C ALA A 29 -21.79 -14.33 7.14
N ARG A 30 -21.53 -14.68 5.87
CA ARG A 30 -21.87 -16.00 5.33
C ARG A 30 -20.94 -17.09 5.84
N ASP A 31 -19.62 -16.86 5.74
CA ASP A 31 -18.62 -17.89 5.96
C ASP A 31 -18.26 -18.09 7.44
N TYR A 32 -18.57 -17.10 8.28
CA TYR A 32 -18.29 -17.07 9.72
C TYR A 32 -19.55 -16.72 10.54
N SER A 33 -20.71 -17.21 10.14
CA SER A 33 -22.03 -16.88 10.73
C SER A 33 -22.15 -17.22 12.22
N GLU A 34 -21.36 -18.15 12.72
CA GLU A 34 -21.33 -18.55 14.14
C GLU A 34 -20.50 -17.61 15.02
N TYR A 35 -19.73 -16.68 14.44
CA TYR A 35 -18.89 -15.74 15.19
C TYR A 35 -19.60 -14.41 15.45
N LYS A 36 -19.24 -13.79 16.55
CA LYS A 36 -19.57 -12.38 16.81
C LYS A 36 -18.39 -11.51 16.42
N PHE A 37 -18.64 -10.55 15.57
CA PHE A 37 -17.63 -9.62 15.11
C PHE A 37 -17.63 -8.32 15.92
N THR A 38 -16.44 -7.82 16.23
CA THR A 38 -16.21 -6.42 16.57
C THR A 38 -15.41 -5.82 15.43
N ILE A 39 -15.93 -4.77 14.82
CA ILE A 39 -15.35 -4.16 13.63
C ILE A 39 -14.81 -2.79 14.00
N ALA A 40 -13.62 -2.48 13.53
CA ALA A 40 -13.04 -1.14 13.55
C ALA A 40 -12.40 -0.86 12.20
N LEU A 41 -12.45 0.38 11.75
CA LEU A 41 -11.92 0.82 10.48
C LEU A 41 -10.74 1.76 10.68
N THR A 42 -9.79 1.72 9.74
CA THR A 42 -8.64 2.63 9.71
C THR A 42 -8.25 2.92 8.26
N GLY A 43 -7.38 3.92 8.06
CA GLY A 43 -6.97 4.37 6.74
C GLY A 43 -7.82 5.52 6.22
N SER A 44 -7.22 6.42 5.43
CA SER A 44 -7.88 7.64 4.94
C SER A 44 -9.15 7.35 4.12
N GLY A 45 -9.15 6.29 3.30
CA GLY A 45 -10.31 5.87 2.50
C GLY A 45 -11.46 5.27 3.32
N ALA A 46 -11.22 4.84 4.56
CA ALA A 46 -12.21 4.16 5.38
C ALA A 46 -13.08 5.11 6.23
N MET A 47 -12.73 6.40 6.31
CA MET A 47 -13.45 7.36 7.17
C MET A 47 -14.92 7.51 6.75
N SER A 48 -15.20 7.62 5.46
CA SER A 48 -16.57 7.71 4.95
C SER A 48 -17.36 6.43 5.21
N ALA A 49 -16.72 5.26 5.04
CA ALA A 49 -17.34 3.96 5.34
C ALA A 49 -17.64 3.81 6.84
N ALA A 50 -16.73 4.23 7.72
CA ALA A 50 -16.95 4.22 9.16
C ALA A 50 -18.16 5.06 9.57
N THR A 51 -18.28 6.26 9.01
CA THR A 51 -19.44 7.14 9.27
C THR A 51 -20.73 6.52 8.74
N PHE A 52 -20.72 5.96 7.54
CA PHE A 52 -21.91 5.38 6.92
C PHE A 52 -22.41 4.14 7.66
N LEU A 53 -21.46 3.30 8.15
CA LEU A 53 -21.78 2.04 8.84
C LEU A 53 -21.92 2.21 10.36
N ASP A 54 -21.77 3.41 10.88
CA ASP A 54 -21.72 3.71 12.34
C ASP A 54 -20.70 2.83 13.08
N LEU A 55 -19.50 2.69 12.50
CA LEU A 55 -18.42 1.87 13.03
C LEU A 55 -17.29 2.73 13.62
N PRO A 56 -16.58 2.23 14.64
CA PRO A 56 -15.41 2.89 15.18
C PRO A 56 -14.33 3.12 14.12
N PHE A 57 -13.85 4.35 14.02
CA PHE A 57 -12.70 4.71 13.22
C PHE A 57 -11.48 4.95 14.11
N ILE A 58 -10.36 4.35 13.76
CA ILE A 58 -9.08 4.52 14.45
C ILE A 58 -8.10 5.18 13.49
N GLN A 59 -7.47 6.25 13.93
CA GLN A 59 -6.48 6.94 13.11
C GLN A 59 -5.34 6.00 12.72
N GLU A 60 -4.93 6.05 11.46
CA GLU A 60 -3.97 5.14 10.83
C GLU A 60 -2.64 5.05 11.58
N VAL A 61 -2.06 6.20 11.94
CA VAL A 61 -0.79 6.25 12.69
C VAL A 61 -0.91 5.58 14.07
N VAL A 62 -2.07 5.74 14.73
CA VAL A 62 -2.34 5.10 16.02
C VAL A 62 -2.45 3.58 15.85
N SER A 63 -3.13 3.13 14.79
CA SER A 63 -3.26 1.71 14.46
C SER A 63 -1.91 1.08 14.13
N CYS A 64 -1.11 1.76 13.31
CA CYS A 64 0.24 1.35 12.95
C CYS A 64 1.13 1.23 14.19
N LYS A 65 1.15 2.25 15.04
CA LYS A 65 1.90 2.23 16.31
C LYS A 65 1.52 1.02 17.17
N ARG A 66 0.23 0.79 17.37
CA ARG A 66 -0.26 -0.33 18.20
C ARG A 66 0.16 -1.69 17.63
N ALA A 67 0.12 -1.84 16.31
CA ALA A 67 0.56 -3.06 15.64
C ALA A 67 2.07 -3.28 15.84
N VAL A 68 2.88 -2.25 15.63
CA VAL A 68 4.33 -2.30 15.80
C VAL A 68 4.72 -2.61 17.24
N GLU A 69 4.18 -1.88 18.22
CA GLU A 69 4.43 -2.13 19.66
C GLU A 69 4.12 -3.57 20.06
N LYS A 70 3.12 -4.18 19.42
CA LYS A 70 2.69 -5.53 19.73
C LYS A 70 3.52 -6.61 19.05
N TYR A 71 3.80 -6.45 17.77
CA TYR A 71 4.38 -7.52 16.94
C TYR A 71 5.88 -7.40 16.72
N ILE A 72 6.41 -6.18 16.73
CA ILE A 72 7.83 -5.85 16.52
C ILE A 72 8.29 -4.72 17.45
N PRO A 73 8.24 -4.92 18.78
CA PRO A 73 8.42 -3.86 19.79
C PRO A 73 9.81 -3.20 19.81
N GLN A 74 10.78 -3.74 19.09
CA GLN A 74 12.14 -3.19 19.00
C GLN A 74 12.32 -2.25 17.80
N THR A 75 11.21 -1.84 17.15
CA THR A 75 11.24 -0.98 15.97
C THR A 75 11.34 0.49 16.40
N ASP A 76 12.34 1.19 15.89
CA ASP A 76 12.52 2.64 16.07
C ASP A 76 11.82 3.46 14.98
N VAL A 77 11.72 2.91 13.77
CA VAL A 77 11.20 3.62 12.59
C VAL A 77 10.34 2.68 11.76
N VAL A 78 9.21 3.17 11.28
CA VAL A 78 8.39 2.53 10.26
C VAL A 78 8.31 3.40 9.03
N ILE A 79 8.49 2.78 7.87
CA ILE A 79 8.20 3.36 6.57
C ILE A 79 6.95 2.68 6.04
N GLU A 80 5.90 3.45 5.84
CA GLU A 80 4.63 3.00 5.28
C GLU A 80 4.53 3.53 3.85
N LEU A 81 4.35 2.62 2.89
CA LEU A 81 4.10 2.93 1.50
C LEU A 81 2.63 2.64 1.20
N GLY A 82 1.81 3.68 1.26
CA GLY A 82 0.39 3.59 0.95
C GLY A 82 0.08 3.60 -0.55
N GLY A 83 -1.21 3.61 -0.88
CA GLY A 83 -1.65 3.70 -2.29
C GLY A 83 -1.29 5.03 -2.94
N GLU A 84 -1.45 6.14 -2.21
CA GLU A 84 -1.26 7.50 -2.74
C GLU A 84 -0.27 8.34 -1.91
N ASP A 85 0.07 7.91 -0.71
CA ASP A 85 0.99 8.60 0.19
C ASP A 85 2.10 7.66 0.71
N ALA A 86 3.19 8.25 1.15
CA ALA A 86 4.27 7.57 1.83
C ALA A 86 4.52 8.26 3.17
N LYS A 87 4.67 7.49 4.24
CA LYS A 87 4.87 8.01 5.59
C LYS A 87 6.11 7.39 6.21
N ILE A 88 6.83 8.18 6.98
CA ILE A 88 7.84 7.71 7.91
C ILE A 88 7.40 8.08 9.32
N ILE A 89 7.40 7.10 10.22
CA ILE A 89 6.95 7.23 11.59
C ILE A 89 8.11 6.83 12.51
N TYR A 90 8.50 7.72 13.40
CA TYR A 90 9.53 7.51 14.42
C TYR A 90 8.86 7.19 15.76
N PHE A 91 9.33 6.17 16.46
CA PHE A 91 8.80 5.71 17.74
C PHE A 91 9.73 6.04 18.93
N ASP A 92 10.39 7.19 18.87
CA ASP A 92 11.14 7.69 20.00
C ASP A 92 10.20 8.21 21.11
N LYS A 93 10.65 9.06 22.00
CA LYS A 93 9.88 9.61 23.16
C LYS A 93 8.53 10.19 22.80
N SER A 94 8.36 10.68 21.57
CA SER A 94 7.08 11.13 21.00
C SER A 94 6.92 10.53 19.60
N ILE A 95 5.67 10.32 19.16
CA ILE A 95 5.43 9.92 17.76
C ILE A 95 5.69 11.13 16.88
N GLU A 96 6.71 11.05 16.04
CA GLU A 96 6.94 12.01 14.97
C GLU A 96 6.60 11.34 13.65
N GLN A 97 5.77 11.99 12.86
CA GLN A 97 5.38 11.54 11.53
C GLN A 97 5.77 12.57 10.48
N ARG A 98 6.33 12.08 9.38
CA ARG A 98 6.50 12.85 8.15
C ARG A 98 5.83 12.13 7.01
N MET A 99 5.13 12.85 6.16
CA MET A 99 4.36 12.31 5.06
C MET A 99 4.69 13.04 3.77
N ASN A 100 4.84 12.28 2.68
CA ASN A 100 4.82 12.82 1.34
C ASN A 100 3.40 12.73 0.79
N GLY A 101 2.66 13.82 0.83
CA GLY A 101 1.28 13.89 0.34
C GLY A 101 1.11 14.74 -0.92
N THR A 102 2.21 15.26 -1.46
CA THR A 102 2.15 16.17 -2.62
C THR A 102 2.33 15.44 -3.96
N CYS A 103 2.90 14.24 -3.93
CA CYS A 103 3.21 13.46 -5.14
C CYS A 103 3.11 11.97 -4.82
N ALA A 104 2.48 11.21 -5.69
CA ALA A 104 2.38 9.76 -5.57
C ALA A 104 3.71 9.01 -5.82
N GLY A 105 4.82 9.70 -6.08
CA GLY A 105 6.13 9.11 -6.30
C GLY A 105 6.55 8.21 -5.14
N GLY A 106 6.94 6.97 -5.43
CA GLY A 106 7.30 5.97 -4.44
C GLY A 106 6.11 5.30 -3.72
N THR A 107 4.88 5.49 -4.21
CA THR A 107 3.67 4.90 -3.65
C THR A 107 3.11 3.78 -4.53
N GLY A 108 2.07 3.10 -4.07
CA GLY A 108 1.38 2.06 -4.85
C GLY A 108 0.87 2.58 -6.21
N ALA A 109 0.30 3.79 -6.25
CA ALA A 109 -0.16 4.40 -7.49
C ALA A 109 0.99 4.67 -8.49
N PHE A 110 2.17 5.04 -8.00
CA PHE A 110 3.35 5.16 -8.83
C PHE A 110 3.77 3.81 -9.41
N LEU A 111 3.83 2.76 -8.59
CA LEU A 111 4.16 1.40 -9.04
C LEU A 111 3.16 0.87 -10.06
N ASP A 112 1.86 1.13 -9.86
CA ASP A 112 0.82 0.78 -10.84
C ASP A 112 1.02 1.47 -12.19
N GLN A 113 1.40 2.76 -12.18
CA GLN A 113 1.71 3.48 -13.41
C GLN A 113 2.94 2.90 -14.12
N MET A 114 3.99 2.58 -13.38
CA MET A 114 5.19 1.97 -13.94
C MET A 114 4.92 0.57 -14.50
N ALA A 115 4.16 -0.25 -13.77
CA ALA A 115 3.74 -1.57 -14.24
C ALA A 115 2.93 -1.47 -15.55
N SER A 116 1.99 -0.51 -15.62
CA SER A 116 1.21 -0.27 -16.84
C SER A 116 2.05 0.15 -18.04
N LEU A 117 3.14 0.91 -17.83
CA LEU A 117 4.08 1.26 -18.91
C LEU A 117 4.82 0.04 -19.48
N LEU A 118 4.98 -1.00 -18.65
CA LEU A 118 5.63 -2.25 -19.04
C LEU A 118 4.63 -3.35 -19.44
N ASP A 119 3.33 -3.02 -19.63
CA ASP A 119 2.25 -3.95 -19.94
C ASP A 119 2.13 -5.08 -18.91
N THR A 120 2.19 -4.76 -17.63
CA THR A 120 2.08 -5.71 -16.52
C THR A 120 1.33 -5.10 -15.35
N ASP A 121 1.18 -5.84 -14.26
CA ASP A 121 0.71 -5.39 -12.96
C ASP A 121 1.88 -5.31 -11.95
N THR A 122 1.60 -4.89 -10.72
CA THR A 122 2.63 -4.76 -9.68
C THR A 122 3.27 -6.09 -9.29
N ALA A 123 2.53 -7.20 -9.39
CA ALA A 123 3.08 -8.53 -9.14
C ALA A 123 4.04 -8.92 -10.26
N GLY A 124 3.63 -8.72 -11.52
CA GLY A 124 4.46 -8.94 -12.69
C GLY A 124 5.67 -8.02 -12.74
N LEU A 125 5.55 -6.75 -12.31
CA LEU A 125 6.69 -5.84 -12.16
C LEU A 125 7.76 -6.43 -11.22
N ASN A 126 7.33 -6.98 -10.08
CA ASN A 126 8.23 -7.61 -9.12
C ASN A 126 8.90 -8.88 -9.70
N GLU A 127 8.15 -9.70 -10.45
CA GLU A 127 8.74 -10.89 -11.09
C GLU A 127 9.75 -10.51 -12.19
N LEU A 128 9.45 -9.51 -13.02
CA LEU A 128 10.39 -8.99 -14.01
C LEU A 128 11.69 -8.53 -13.33
N ALA A 129 11.58 -7.71 -12.27
CA ALA A 129 12.73 -7.17 -11.56
C ALA A 129 13.70 -8.24 -11.03
N LYS A 130 13.22 -9.44 -10.69
CA LYS A 130 14.07 -10.56 -10.22
C LYS A 130 15.03 -11.09 -11.30
N SER A 131 14.71 -10.91 -12.57
CA SER A 131 15.46 -11.45 -13.71
C SER A 131 16.32 -10.39 -14.41
N HIS A 132 16.53 -9.23 -13.81
CA HIS A 132 17.33 -8.14 -14.38
C HIS A 132 18.80 -8.51 -14.54
N ASN A 133 19.44 -7.86 -15.48
CA ASN A 133 20.90 -7.93 -15.72
C ASN A 133 21.56 -6.57 -15.52
N THR A 134 20.84 -5.50 -15.75
CA THR A 134 21.33 -4.11 -15.72
C THR A 134 20.43 -3.24 -14.87
N ILE A 135 20.98 -2.25 -14.19
CA ILE A 135 20.23 -1.20 -13.47
C ILE A 135 20.52 0.13 -14.15
N TYR A 136 19.47 0.81 -14.59
CA TYR A 136 19.54 2.15 -15.17
C TYR A 136 19.42 3.23 -14.08
N PRO A 137 20.09 4.36 -14.22
CA PRO A 137 19.90 5.51 -13.34
C PRO A 137 18.53 6.14 -13.64
N ILE A 138 17.58 5.99 -12.72
CA ILE A 138 16.25 6.58 -12.78
C ILE A 138 16.10 7.54 -11.60
N ALA A 139 15.42 8.68 -11.82
CA ALA A 139 15.19 9.68 -10.79
C ALA A 139 14.41 9.09 -9.60
N SER A 140 15.03 9.01 -8.43
CA SER A 140 14.45 8.45 -7.22
C SER A 140 13.63 9.46 -6.40
N ARG A 141 13.71 10.76 -6.72
CA ARG A 141 13.08 11.81 -5.91
C ARG A 141 11.70 12.23 -6.38
N CYS A 142 11.44 12.13 -7.68
CA CYS A 142 10.23 12.64 -8.30
C CYS A 142 9.66 11.63 -9.30
N GLY A 143 8.43 11.14 -9.05
CA GLY A 143 7.78 10.17 -9.93
C GLY A 143 7.58 10.67 -11.37
N VAL A 144 7.45 11.99 -11.57
CA VAL A 144 7.36 12.57 -12.93
C VAL A 144 8.70 12.41 -13.67
N PHE A 145 9.81 12.74 -13.02
CA PHE A 145 11.13 12.57 -13.63
C PHE A 145 11.44 11.08 -13.82
N ALA A 146 11.14 10.23 -12.85
CA ALA A 146 11.29 8.78 -13.01
C ALA A 146 10.56 8.28 -14.28
N LYS A 147 9.31 8.71 -14.51
CA LYS A 147 8.57 8.37 -15.71
C LYS A 147 9.22 8.92 -16.99
N THR A 148 9.76 10.12 -16.92
CA THR A 148 10.48 10.73 -18.03
C THR A 148 11.77 9.97 -18.36
N ASP A 149 12.45 9.41 -17.37
CA ASP A 149 13.67 8.62 -17.57
C ASP A 149 13.34 7.20 -18.09
N VAL A 150 12.23 6.62 -17.67
CA VAL A 150 11.79 5.28 -18.11
C VAL A 150 11.34 5.28 -19.58
N GLN A 151 10.67 6.33 -20.04
CA GLN A 151 10.09 6.35 -21.39
C GLN A 151 11.12 6.21 -22.53
N PRO A 152 12.28 6.88 -22.52
CA PRO A 152 13.35 6.64 -23.50
C PRO A 152 13.84 5.19 -23.48
N LEU A 153 14.05 4.59 -22.31
CA LEU A 153 14.52 3.20 -22.20
C LEU A 153 13.55 2.22 -22.90
N ILE A 154 12.25 2.44 -22.71
CA ILE A 154 11.21 1.65 -23.41
C ILE A 154 11.32 1.85 -24.93
N ASN A 155 11.46 3.09 -25.39
CA ASN A 155 11.54 3.43 -26.82
C ASN A 155 12.80 2.88 -27.48
N GLU A 156 13.88 2.77 -26.73
CA GLU A 156 15.17 2.21 -27.18
C GLU A 156 15.20 0.68 -27.10
N GLY A 157 14.15 0.05 -26.59
CA GLY A 157 14.03 -1.40 -26.53
C GLY A 157 14.83 -2.05 -25.40
N ALA A 158 15.10 -1.31 -24.31
CA ALA A 158 15.69 -1.88 -23.11
C ALA A 158 14.84 -3.02 -22.55
N ALA A 159 15.46 -4.02 -21.96
CA ALA A 159 14.76 -5.17 -21.39
C ALA A 159 13.78 -4.72 -20.27
N LYS A 160 12.54 -5.25 -20.29
CA LYS A 160 11.53 -4.91 -19.28
C LYS A 160 11.99 -5.28 -17.88
N GLU A 161 12.76 -6.34 -17.75
CA GLU A 161 13.38 -6.83 -16.52
C GLU A 161 14.32 -5.79 -15.90
N ASP A 162 15.17 -5.20 -16.73
CA ASP A 162 16.13 -4.19 -16.32
C ASP A 162 15.45 -2.88 -15.92
N ILE A 163 14.43 -2.48 -16.69
CA ILE A 163 13.61 -1.30 -16.36
C ILE A 163 12.86 -1.52 -15.05
N ALA A 164 12.23 -2.70 -14.88
CA ALA A 164 11.48 -3.03 -13.66
C ALA A 164 12.35 -3.01 -12.41
N ALA A 165 13.59 -3.49 -12.50
CA ALA A 165 14.55 -3.48 -11.40
C ALA A 165 15.12 -2.09 -11.10
N SER A 166 15.04 -1.16 -12.06
CA SER A 166 15.55 0.20 -11.94
C SER A 166 14.55 1.16 -11.32
N ILE A 167 13.25 0.80 -11.33
CA ILE A 167 12.15 1.55 -10.71
C ILE A 167 12.13 1.37 -9.20
#